data_37fd48cfb035fae96c694d026878c85e
#
_entry.id   37fd48cfb035fae96c694d026878c85e
#
_cell.length_a   1.000
_cell.length_b   1.000
_cell.length_c   1.000
_cell.angle_alpha   90.00
_cell.angle_beta   90.00
_cell.angle_gamma   90.00
#
_symmetry.space_group_name_H-M   'P 1'
#
loop_
_entity.id
_entity.type
_entity.pdbx_description
1 polymer ?
#
loop_
_entity_poly.entity_id
_entity_poly.type
_entity_poly.pdbx_seq_one_letter_code
_entity_poly.pdbx_strand_id
1 'polypeptide(L)'
;SEETEKAAHSVPSAIVSSVLWSSLIGWAMLCAIVLAIPDLAVGAKQGWAVFFETMNAIMPASIKNILYLGILIAQFLCGLATVTSASRMLYAFSRDGGMPVGSKALASVSPQYRTPVVAIWTATILEILYVYLAQTLSIGGTNIYTIVVNSTLVFLFLSFIIPIVLGMMAYGTAKWPKPGPWAMSAGLFKLTCALSVVGMAIIFFIAVQPPNDRVLWIVIGFLVLTAILWFA
;
A
#
# COMPACT_ATOMS: atom_id res chain seq x y z
N SER A 1 9.59 -2.06 -14.50
CA SER A 1 9.02 -1.97 -15.87
C SER A 1 10.07 -1.74 -16.93
N GLU A 2 11.17 -1.07 -16.62
CA GLU A 2 12.27 -0.79 -17.56
C GLU A 2 13.02 -2.06 -18.01
N GLU A 3 13.00 -3.11 -17.22
CA GLU A 3 13.63 -4.41 -17.49
C GLU A 3 12.68 -5.39 -18.22
N THR A 4 11.46 -4.97 -18.55
CA THR A 4 10.45 -5.85 -19.17
C THR A 4 10.46 -5.70 -20.68
N GLU A 5 10.59 -6.83 -21.41
CA GLU A 5 10.42 -6.82 -22.85
C GLU A 5 9.02 -6.39 -23.27
N LYS A 6 8.92 -5.50 -24.28
CA LYS A 6 7.64 -4.93 -24.73
C LYS A 6 6.81 -4.31 -23.60
N ALA A 7 7.45 -3.56 -22.71
CA ALA A 7 6.84 -2.99 -21.50
C ALA A 7 5.50 -2.28 -21.76
N ALA A 8 5.36 -1.59 -22.89
CA ALA A 8 4.13 -0.87 -23.26
C ALA A 8 2.89 -1.78 -23.40
N HIS A 9 3.06 -3.07 -23.68
CA HIS A 9 1.99 -4.06 -23.76
C HIS A 9 1.88 -4.93 -22.52
N SER A 10 3.03 -5.46 -22.07
CA SER A 10 3.08 -6.46 -21.01
C SER A 10 2.75 -5.87 -19.63
N VAL A 11 3.24 -4.66 -19.33
CA VAL A 11 3.06 -4.06 -17.99
C VAL A 11 1.59 -3.71 -17.72
N PRO A 12 0.84 -3.01 -18.59
CA PRO A 12 -0.57 -2.72 -18.32
C PRO A 12 -1.42 -3.99 -18.19
N SER A 13 -1.18 -4.99 -19.06
CA SER A 13 -1.88 -6.28 -19.00
C SER A 13 -1.59 -7.00 -17.66
N ALA A 14 -0.33 -7.05 -17.24
CA ALA A 14 0.05 -7.67 -15.98
C ALA A 14 -0.59 -6.98 -14.77
N ILE A 15 -0.62 -5.63 -14.76
CA ILE A 15 -1.26 -4.86 -13.67
C ILE A 15 -2.74 -5.17 -13.60
N VAL A 16 -3.47 -5.07 -14.72
CA VAL A 16 -4.91 -5.34 -14.76
C VAL A 16 -5.22 -6.78 -14.34
N SER A 17 -4.49 -7.75 -14.88
CA SER A 17 -4.69 -9.18 -14.55
C SER A 17 -4.40 -9.45 -13.08
N SER A 18 -3.30 -8.92 -12.53
CA SER A 18 -2.96 -9.13 -11.12
C SER A 18 -4.02 -8.55 -10.18
N VAL A 19 -4.54 -7.36 -10.46
CA VAL A 19 -5.61 -6.73 -9.66
C VAL A 19 -6.89 -7.54 -9.76
N LEU A 20 -7.31 -7.95 -10.96
CA LEU A 20 -8.54 -8.73 -11.14
C LEU A 20 -8.50 -10.06 -10.41
N TRP A 21 -7.45 -10.87 -10.62
CA TRP A 21 -7.34 -12.18 -10.00
C TRP A 21 -7.17 -12.08 -8.48
N SER A 22 -6.36 -11.16 -7.99
CA SER A 22 -6.18 -10.93 -6.55
C SER A 22 -7.48 -10.48 -5.90
N SER A 23 -8.25 -9.60 -6.53
CA SER A 23 -9.53 -9.12 -6.02
C SER A 23 -10.58 -10.24 -6.00
N LEU A 24 -10.68 -11.03 -7.06
CA LEU A 24 -11.65 -12.12 -7.15
C LEU A 24 -11.37 -13.21 -6.11
N ILE A 25 -10.12 -13.65 -6.02
CA ILE A 25 -9.70 -14.69 -5.06
C ILE A 25 -9.82 -14.15 -3.62
N GLY A 26 -9.37 -12.92 -3.38
CA GLY A 26 -9.47 -12.28 -2.06
C GLY A 26 -10.92 -12.10 -1.62
N TRP A 27 -11.81 -11.67 -2.53
CA TRP A 27 -13.22 -11.55 -2.24
C TRP A 27 -13.87 -12.91 -1.91
N ALA A 28 -13.59 -13.95 -2.70
CA ALA A 28 -14.07 -15.30 -2.44
C ALA A 28 -13.59 -15.82 -1.08
N MET A 29 -12.32 -15.59 -0.74
CA MET A 29 -11.75 -15.95 0.56
C MET A 29 -12.44 -15.22 1.71
N LEU A 30 -12.66 -13.91 1.59
CA LEU A 30 -13.36 -13.13 2.61
C LEU A 30 -14.80 -13.62 2.80
N CYS A 31 -15.53 -13.89 1.73
CA CYS A 31 -16.87 -14.47 1.81
C CYS A 31 -16.87 -15.81 2.55
N ALA A 32 -15.91 -16.69 2.22
CA ALA A 32 -15.81 -17.98 2.88
C ALA A 32 -15.53 -17.84 4.40
N ILE A 33 -14.66 -16.91 4.79
CA ILE A 33 -14.36 -16.64 6.20
C ILE A 33 -15.58 -16.10 6.92
N VAL A 34 -16.26 -15.08 6.35
CA VAL A 34 -17.47 -14.50 6.97
C VAL A 34 -18.58 -15.53 7.15
N LEU A 35 -18.77 -16.40 6.16
CA LEU A 35 -19.75 -17.50 6.27
C LEU A 35 -19.36 -18.55 7.32
N ALA A 36 -18.09 -18.68 7.63
CA ALA A 36 -17.57 -19.63 8.62
C ALA A 36 -17.62 -19.10 10.07
N ILE A 37 -17.88 -17.80 10.28
CA ILE A 37 -17.98 -17.20 11.62
C ILE A 37 -19.33 -17.60 12.24
N PRO A 38 -19.34 -18.31 13.39
CA PRO A 38 -20.60 -18.75 14.00
C PRO A 38 -21.48 -17.62 14.51
N ASP A 39 -20.86 -16.55 15.04
CA ASP A 39 -21.55 -15.36 15.57
C ASP A 39 -20.83 -14.10 15.08
N LEU A 40 -21.46 -13.39 14.15
CA LEU A 40 -20.91 -12.17 13.55
C LEU A 40 -20.78 -11.02 14.56
N ALA A 41 -21.65 -10.95 15.59
CA ALA A 41 -21.56 -9.89 16.59
C ALA A 41 -20.35 -10.07 17.51
N VAL A 42 -20.01 -11.31 17.83
CA VAL A 42 -18.79 -11.66 18.57
C VAL A 42 -17.56 -11.46 17.67
N GLY A 43 -17.60 -11.94 16.43
CA GLY A 43 -16.52 -11.79 15.47
C GLY A 43 -16.16 -10.33 15.20
N ALA A 44 -17.13 -9.43 15.09
CA ALA A 44 -16.90 -8.00 14.91
C ALA A 44 -16.12 -7.34 16.07
N LYS A 45 -16.22 -7.89 17.27
CA LYS A 45 -15.47 -7.39 18.45
C LYS A 45 -14.02 -7.91 18.50
N GLN A 46 -13.74 -9.04 17.86
CA GLN A 46 -12.42 -9.68 17.85
C GLN A 46 -11.44 -9.00 16.88
N GLY A 47 -11.94 -8.20 15.93
CA GLY A 47 -11.11 -7.50 14.94
C GLY A 47 -10.24 -8.47 14.14
N TRP A 48 -8.94 -8.25 14.10
CA TRP A 48 -7.99 -9.08 13.33
C TRP A 48 -7.87 -10.53 13.83
N ALA A 49 -8.22 -10.81 15.08
CA ALA A 49 -8.13 -12.15 15.66
C ALA A 49 -9.21 -13.09 15.11
N VAL A 50 -10.35 -12.57 14.64
CA VAL A 50 -11.49 -13.38 14.18
C VAL A 50 -11.07 -14.39 13.10
N PHE A 51 -10.18 -14.02 12.20
CA PHE A 51 -9.68 -14.92 11.15
C PHE A 51 -9.00 -16.16 11.76
N PHE A 52 -8.04 -15.94 12.66
CA PHE A 52 -7.27 -17.03 13.26
C PHE A 52 -8.13 -17.87 14.21
N GLU A 53 -9.01 -17.25 14.96
CA GLU A 53 -9.93 -17.95 15.88
C GLU A 53 -10.92 -18.83 15.10
N THR A 54 -11.51 -18.32 14.04
CA THR A 54 -12.38 -19.09 13.15
C THR A 54 -11.65 -20.28 12.52
N MET A 55 -10.43 -20.06 11.98
CA MET A 55 -9.62 -21.14 11.43
C MET A 55 -9.25 -22.19 12.48
N ASN A 56 -8.93 -21.76 13.70
CA ASN A 56 -8.61 -22.67 14.79
C ASN A 56 -9.82 -23.51 15.23
N ALA A 57 -11.03 -22.97 15.14
CA ALA A 57 -12.26 -23.65 15.55
C ALA A 57 -12.75 -24.69 14.52
N ILE A 58 -12.60 -24.42 13.21
CA ILE A 58 -13.24 -25.22 12.16
C ILE A 58 -12.29 -26.14 11.38
N MET A 59 -10.98 -25.82 11.35
CA MET A 59 -10.05 -26.55 10.49
C MET A 59 -9.29 -27.66 11.23
N PRO A 60 -9.12 -28.85 10.59
CA PRO A 60 -8.17 -29.86 11.05
C PRO A 60 -6.75 -29.32 11.15
N ALA A 61 -5.99 -29.78 12.15
CA ALA A 61 -4.64 -29.29 12.43
C ALA A 61 -3.70 -29.34 11.21
N SER A 62 -3.78 -30.39 10.40
CA SER A 62 -2.93 -30.55 9.21
C SER A 62 -3.17 -29.46 8.19
N ILE A 63 -4.43 -29.17 7.84
CA ILE A 63 -4.79 -28.15 6.85
C ILE A 63 -4.46 -26.75 7.39
N LYS A 64 -4.77 -26.51 8.65
CA LYS A 64 -4.46 -25.25 9.35
C LYS A 64 -2.95 -24.94 9.32
N ASN A 65 -2.09 -25.91 9.62
CA ASN A 65 -0.65 -25.71 9.64
C ASN A 65 -0.10 -25.39 8.24
N ILE A 66 -0.61 -26.04 7.19
CA ILE A 66 -0.24 -25.75 5.80
C ILE A 66 -0.67 -24.32 5.45
N LEU A 67 -1.88 -23.92 5.81
CA LEU A 67 -2.39 -22.56 5.55
C LEU A 67 -1.53 -21.51 6.28
N TYR A 68 -1.19 -21.72 7.54
CA TYR A 68 -0.35 -20.81 8.30
C TYR A 68 1.07 -20.69 7.75
N LEU A 69 1.63 -21.82 7.29
CA LEU A 69 2.92 -21.80 6.60
C LEU A 69 2.83 -20.98 5.29
N GLY A 70 1.75 -21.16 4.52
CA GLY A 70 1.49 -20.36 3.32
C GLY A 70 1.37 -18.86 3.61
N ILE A 71 0.64 -18.49 4.67
CA ILE A 71 0.51 -17.10 5.13
C ILE A 71 1.88 -16.56 5.54
N LEU A 72 2.68 -17.30 6.30
CA LEU A 72 4.02 -16.88 6.72
C LEU A 72 4.92 -16.60 5.51
N ILE A 73 4.95 -17.49 4.53
CA ILE A 73 5.73 -17.30 3.30
C ILE A 73 5.23 -16.09 2.51
N ALA A 74 3.92 -15.93 2.37
CA ALA A 74 3.32 -14.79 1.67
C ALA A 74 3.67 -13.46 2.35
N GLN A 75 3.60 -13.39 3.68
CA GLN A 75 3.99 -12.21 4.44
C GLN A 75 5.48 -11.90 4.31
N PHE A 76 6.33 -12.91 4.35
CA PHE A 76 7.78 -12.73 4.12
C PHE A 76 8.07 -12.14 2.73
N LEU A 77 7.46 -12.69 1.68
CA LEU A 77 7.62 -12.20 0.32
C LEU A 77 7.06 -10.77 0.15
N CYS A 78 5.94 -10.48 0.79
CA CYS A 78 5.37 -9.13 0.81
C CYS A 78 6.32 -8.12 1.48
N GLY A 79 6.87 -8.47 2.63
CA GLY A 79 7.87 -7.66 3.33
C GLY A 79 9.11 -7.41 2.46
N LEU A 80 9.63 -8.44 1.81
CA LEU A 80 10.78 -8.32 0.91
C LEU A 80 10.50 -7.37 -0.27
N ALA A 81 9.31 -7.46 -0.86
CA ALA A 81 8.89 -6.55 -1.93
C ALA A 81 8.76 -5.11 -1.44
N THR A 82 8.24 -4.90 -0.22
CA THR A 82 8.11 -3.58 0.41
C THR A 82 9.46 -2.94 0.68
N VAL A 83 10.42 -3.67 1.29
CA VAL A 83 11.79 -3.19 1.50
C VAL A 83 12.45 -2.82 0.17
N THR A 84 12.26 -3.65 -0.86
CA THR A 84 12.82 -3.38 -2.19
C THR A 84 12.26 -2.10 -2.80
N SER A 85 10.95 -1.88 -2.70
CA SER A 85 10.31 -0.66 -3.20
C SER A 85 10.71 0.58 -2.41
N ALA A 86 10.71 0.49 -1.07
CA ALA A 86 11.07 1.58 -0.20
C ALA A 86 12.53 2.02 -0.39
N SER A 87 13.45 1.06 -0.49
CA SER A 87 14.87 1.35 -0.70
C SER A 87 15.15 2.00 -2.06
N ARG A 88 14.48 1.54 -3.13
CA ARG A 88 14.60 2.15 -4.46
C ARG A 88 14.03 3.57 -4.49
N MET A 89 12.90 3.79 -3.83
CA MET A 89 12.30 5.12 -3.71
C MET A 89 13.20 6.06 -2.89
N LEU A 90 13.73 5.61 -1.76
CA LEU A 90 14.65 6.36 -0.93
C LEU A 90 15.93 6.74 -1.71
N TYR A 91 16.49 5.79 -2.48
CA TYR A 91 17.62 6.03 -3.37
C TYR A 91 17.29 7.10 -4.42
N ALA A 92 16.18 6.95 -5.15
CA ALA A 92 15.80 7.87 -6.22
C ALA A 92 15.55 9.28 -5.68
N PHE A 93 14.82 9.41 -4.58
CA PHE A 93 14.53 10.67 -3.92
C PHE A 93 15.81 11.38 -3.42
N SER A 94 16.76 10.60 -2.89
CA SER A 94 18.06 11.12 -2.43
C SER A 94 18.94 11.56 -3.60
N ARG A 95 18.94 10.80 -4.70
CA ARG A 95 19.67 11.13 -5.93
C ARG A 95 19.18 12.44 -6.54
N ASP A 96 17.89 12.68 -6.52
CA ASP A 96 17.25 13.85 -7.07
C ASP A 96 17.31 15.08 -6.14
N GLY A 97 18.00 14.95 -4.99
CA GLY A 97 18.25 16.05 -4.05
C GLY A 97 17.09 16.34 -3.09
N GLY A 98 16.07 15.48 -3.04
CA GLY A 98 14.91 15.65 -2.16
C GLY A 98 15.19 15.40 -0.67
N MET A 99 16.31 14.76 -0.32
CA MET A 99 16.68 14.51 1.08
C MET A 99 17.56 15.62 1.63
N PRO A 100 17.16 16.27 2.76
CA PRO A 100 17.94 17.35 3.35
C PRO A 100 19.25 16.86 4.00
N VAL A 101 19.29 15.62 4.47
CA VAL A 101 20.43 15.04 5.17
C VAL A 101 20.76 13.64 4.63
N GLY A 102 22.05 13.32 4.49
CA GLY A 102 22.50 11.99 4.08
C GLY A 102 22.30 11.64 2.60
N SER A 103 21.90 12.59 1.76
CA SER A 103 21.59 12.42 0.34
C SER A 103 22.71 11.69 -0.41
N LYS A 104 23.98 12.06 -0.25
CA LYS A 104 25.13 11.43 -0.92
C LYS A 104 25.30 9.94 -0.55
N ALA A 105 25.11 9.60 0.72
CA ALA A 105 25.24 8.20 1.17
C ALA A 105 24.07 7.34 0.67
N LEU A 106 22.84 7.84 0.77
CA LEU A 106 21.64 7.15 0.33
C LEU A 106 21.55 7.00 -1.20
N ALA A 107 22.11 7.94 -1.95
CA ALA A 107 22.24 7.90 -3.40
C ALA A 107 23.45 7.08 -3.90
N SER A 108 24.20 6.42 -3.00
CA SER A 108 25.33 5.58 -3.39
C SER A 108 24.88 4.19 -3.83
N VAL A 109 25.51 3.68 -4.89
CA VAL A 109 25.31 2.30 -5.38
C VAL A 109 26.60 1.51 -5.10
N SER A 110 26.47 0.35 -4.50
CA SER A 110 27.60 -0.54 -4.26
C SER A 110 28.18 -1.05 -5.59
N PRO A 111 29.49 -0.89 -5.85
CA PRO A 111 30.13 -1.42 -7.03
C PRO A 111 30.07 -2.95 -7.12
N GLN A 112 30.09 -3.63 -5.98
CA GLN A 112 30.09 -5.09 -5.88
C GLN A 112 28.69 -5.68 -6.15
N TYR A 113 27.65 -5.12 -5.50
CA TYR A 113 26.28 -5.66 -5.57
C TYR A 113 25.40 -4.96 -6.60
N ARG A 114 25.85 -3.84 -7.15
CA ARG A 114 25.08 -2.98 -8.08
C ARG A 114 23.70 -2.57 -7.55
N THR A 115 23.60 -2.45 -6.23
CA THR A 115 22.35 -2.11 -5.51
C THR A 115 22.63 -0.97 -4.53
N PRO A 116 21.62 -0.19 -4.14
CA PRO A 116 21.76 0.89 -3.16
C PRO A 116 21.78 0.33 -1.72
N VAL A 117 22.88 -0.31 -1.34
CA VAL A 117 23.01 -1.03 -0.06
C VAL A 117 22.72 -0.13 1.15
N VAL A 118 23.17 1.13 1.13
CA VAL A 118 22.92 2.08 2.22
C VAL A 118 21.43 2.38 2.35
N ALA A 119 20.73 2.60 1.24
CA ALA A 119 19.28 2.84 1.26
C ALA A 119 18.50 1.60 1.74
N ILE A 120 18.93 0.38 1.37
CA ILE A 120 18.33 -0.88 1.84
C ILE A 120 18.46 -1.00 3.36
N TRP A 121 19.67 -0.86 3.90
CA TRP A 121 19.87 -0.94 5.34
C TRP A 121 19.12 0.15 6.11
N THR A 122 19.10 1.37 5.57
CA THR A 122 18.37 2.47 6.20
C THR A 122 16.87 2.17 6.24
N ALA A 123 16.27 1.73 5.15
CA ALA A 123 14.86 1.35 5.11
C ALA A 123 14.58 0.22 6.11
N THR A 124 15.37 -0.85 6.12
CA THR A 124 15.19 -2.00 7.02
C THR A 124 15.32 -1.60 8.50
N ILE A 125 16.31 -0.79 8.85
CA ILE A 125 16.50 -0.32 10.24
C ILE A 125 15.31 0.54 10.68
N LEU A 126 14.84 1.44 9.82
CA LEU A 126 13.66 2.28 10.11
C LEU A 126 12.39 1.43 10.27
N GLU A 127 12.21 0.39 9.47
CA GLU A 127 11.08 -0.53 9.60
C GLU A 127 11.11 -1.32 10.91
N ILE A 128 12.28 -1.87 11.30
CA ILE A 128 12.46 -2.58 12.57
C ILE A 128 12.19 -1.65 13.74
N LEU A 129 12.77 -0.45 13.73
CA LEU A 129 12.56 0.56 14.77
C LEU A 129 11.09 0.94 14.87
N TYR A 130 10.45 1.15 13.73
CA TYR A 130 9.03 1.46 13.66
C TYR A 130 8.17 0.34 14.28
N VAL A 131 8.39 -0.93 13.91
CA VAL A 131 7.63 -2.06 14.47
C VAL A 131 7.82 -2.16 15.98
N TYR A 132 9.04 -1.99 16.47
CA TYR A 132 9.33 -2.00 17.90
C TYR A 132 8.59 -0.89 18.66
N LEU A 133 8.68 0.36 18.17
CA LEU A 133 8.00 1.50 18.78
C LEU A 133 6.47 1.37 18.69
N ALA A 134 5.96 0.86 17.59
CA ALA A 134 4.54 0.70 17.37
C ALA A 134 3.90 -0.36 18.30
N GLN A 135 4.66 -1.35 18.73
CA GLN A 135 4.19 -2.36 19.69
C GLN A 135 4.24 -1.87 21.15
N THR A 136 5.22 -1.03 21.48
CA THR A 136 5.45 -0.57 22.85
C THR A 136 4.64 0.66 23.21
N LEU A 137 4.27 1.48 22.23
CA LEU A 137 3.58 2.75 22.45
C LEU A 137 2.08 2.64 22.13
N SER A 138 1.28 3.29 22.96
CA SER A 138 -0.18 3.44 22.74
C SER A 138 -0.61 4.89 22.92
N ILE A 139 -1.53 5.36 22.10
CA ILE A 139 -2.12 6.70 22.19
C ILE A 139 -3.60 6.57 22.48
N GLY A 140 -4.01 7.07 23.67
CA GLY A 140 -5.41 7.06 24.09
C GLY A 140 -6.04 5.66 24.10
N GLY A 141 -5.29 4.63 24.53
CA GLY A 141 -5.74 3.25 24.59
C GLY A 141 -5.72 2.48 23.28
N THR A 142 -5.30 3.10 22.17
CA THR A 142 -5.14 2.44 20.88
C THR A 142 -3.66 2.23 20.60
N ASN A 143 -3.29 1.03 20.18
CA ASN A 143 -1.92 0.71 19.80
C ASN A 143 -1.50 1.53 18.56
N ILE A 144 -0.33 2.14 18.59
CA ILE A 144 0.20 2.93 17.47
C ILE A 144 0.26 2.09 16.19
N TYR A 145 0.56 0.80 16.29
CA TYR A 145 0.55 -0.10 15.14
C TYR A 145 -0.78 -0.04 14.37
N THR A 146 -1.91 -0.18 15.06
CA THR A 146 -3.25 -0.11 14.44
C THR A 146 -3.51 1.24 13.78
N ILE A 147 -3.12 2.32 14.46
CA ILE A 147 -3.29 3.68 13.93
C ILE A 147 -2.51 3.86 12.62
N VAL A 148 -1.27 3.39 12.57
CA VAL A 148 -0.43 3.57 11.36
C VAL A 148 -0.86 2.64 10.24
N VAL A 149 -1.23 1.40 10.51
CA VAL A 149 -1.79 0.50 9.49
C VAL A 149 -3.02 1.13 8.83
N ASN A 150 -3.93 1.68 9.63
CA ASN A 150 -5.10 2.37 9.10
C ASN A 150 -4.74 3.66 8.34
N SER A 151 -3.75 4.41 8.83
CA SER A 151 -3.25 5.62 8.13
C SER A 151 -2.59 5.29 6.79
N THR A 152 -1.92 4.14 6.67
CA THR A 152 -1.29 3.69 5.43
C THR A 152 -2.31 3.53 4.29
N LEU A 153 -3.49 3.01 4.59
CA LEU A 153 -4.58 2.93 3.60
C LEU A 153 -4.98 4.31 3.08
N VAL A 154 -5.11 5.28 3.98
CA VAL A 154 -5.47 6.66 3.61
C VAL A 154 -4.40 7.29 2.72
N PHE A 155 -3.12 7.16 3.07
CA PHE A 155 -2.01 7.66 2.26
C PHE A 155 -1.93 6.97 0.90
N LEU A 156 -2.19 5.66 0.85
CA LEU A 156 -2.23 4.90 -0.40
C LEU A 156 -3.31 5.47 -1.34
N PHE A 157 -4.52 5.68 -0.86
CA PHE A 157 -5.59 6.27 -1.68
C PHE A 157 -5.28 7.69 -2.13
N LEU A 158 -4.72 8.53 -1.27
CA LEU A 158 -4.29 9.87 -1.65
C LEU A 158 -3.21 9.85 -2.74
N SER A 159 -2.25 8.93 -2.65
CA SER A 159 -1.20 8.77 -3.65
C SER A 159 -1.73 8.36 -5.03
N PHE A 160 -2.87 7.70 -5.10
CA PHE A 160 -3.53 7.35 -6.37
C PHE A 160 -4.51 8.43 -6.86
N ILE A 161 -5.28 9.04 -5.97
CA ILE A 161 -6.28 10.06 -6.35
C ILE A 161 -5.61 11.25 -7.05
N ILE A 162 -4.50 11.76 -6.50
CA ILE A 162 -3.82 12.94 -7.05
C ILE A 162 -3.38 12.72 -8.50
N PRO A 163 -2.63 11.69 -8.86
CA PRO A 163 -2.25 11.44 -10.25
C PRO A 163 -3.45 11.19 -11.18
N ILE A 164 -4.50 10.52 -10.71
CA ILE A 164 -5.70 10.25 -11.50
C ILE A 164 -6.42 11.56 -11.85
N VAL A 165 -6.61 12.44 -10.87
CA VAL A 165 -7.23 13.76 -11.09
C VAL A 165 -6.39 14.61 -12.03
N LEU A 166 -5.07 14.69 -11.80
CA LEU A 166 -4.16 15.42 -12.67
C LEU A 166 -4.15 14.83 -14.10
N GLY A 167 -4.15 13.50 -14.22
CA GLY A 167 -4.26 12.80 -15.50
C GLY A 167 -5.56 13.12 -16.23
N MET A 168 -6.69 13.16 -15.51
CA MET A 168 -7.99 13.51 -16.09
C MET A 168 -8.01 14.96 -16.60
N MET A 169 -7.37 15.88 -15.88
CA MET A 169 -7.25 17.29 -16.29
C MET A 169 -6.29 17.50 -17.48
N ALA A 170 -5.20 16.72 -17.51
CA ALA A 170 -4.18 16.83 -18.56
C ALA A 170 -4.56 16.10 -19.86
N TYR A 171 -5.52 15.18 -19.83
CA TYR A 171 -5.90 14.35 -20.96
C TYR A 171 -6.40 15.18 -22.14
N GLY A 172 -5.77 14.98 -23.31
CA GLY A 172 -6.09 15.74 -24.54
C GLY A 172 -5.44 17.10 -24.65
N THR A 173 -4.63 17.51 -23.66
CA THR A 173 -3.79 18.72 -23.77
C THR A 173 -2.47 18.42 -24.49
N ALA A 174 -1.75 19.47 -24.92
CA ALA A 174 -0.42 19.32 -25.54
C ALA A 174 0.63 18.66 -24.63
N LYS A 175 0.38 18.63 -23.32
CA LYS A 175 1.26 17.97 -22.32
C LYS A 175 1.01 16.48 -22.20
N TRP A 176 -0.10 15.95 -22.76
CA TRP A 176 -0.41 14.54 -22.68
C TRP A 176 0.48 13.73 -23.66
N PRO A 177 1.13 12.65 -23.21
CA PRO A 177 1.95 11.81 -24.07
C PRO A 177 1.12 11.18 -25.21
N LYS A 178 1.78 10.80 -26.30
CA LYS A 178 1.13 10.10 -27.42
C LYS A 178 0.42 8.83 -26.92
N PRO A 179 -0.76 8.52 -27.47
CA PRO A 179 -1.52 7.34 -27.06
C PRO A 179 -0.71 6.06 -27.22
N GLY A 180 -0.64 5.26 -26.15
CA GLY A 180 -0.03 3.93 -26.19
C GLY A 180 -1.01 2.86 -26.70
N PRO A 181 -0.56 1.59 -26.77
CA PRO A 181 -1.38 0.48 -27.29
C PRO A 181 -2.66 0.23 -26.46
N TRP A 182 -2.69 0.66 -25.19
CA TRP A 182 -3.82 0.52 -24.27
C TRP A 182 -4.62 1.82 -24.10
N ALA A 183 -4.43 2.76 -25.01
CA ALA A 183 -5.15 4.03 -24.93
C ALA A 183 -6.65 3.82 -25.09
N MET A 184 -7.40 4.29 -24.12
CA MET A 184 -8.86 4.34 -24.17
C MET A 184 -9.35 5.60 -24.88
N SER A 185 -10.62 5.58 -25.37
CA SER A 185 -11.26 6.80 -25.86
C SER A 185 -11.35 7.85 -24.73
N ALA A 186 -11.35 9.14 -25.08
CA ALA A 186 -11.37 10.22 -24.11
C ALA A 186 -12.55 10.16 -23.12
N GLY A 187 -13.72 9.78 -23.62
CA GLY A 187 -14.92 9.62 -22.79
C GLY A 187 -14.78 8.47 -21.80
N LEU A 188 -14.32 7.31 -22.26
CA LEU A 188 -14.12 6.14 -21.40
C LEU A 188 -13.03 6.38 -20.37
N PHE A 189 -11.91 7.04 -20.75
CA PHE A 189 -10.86 7.40 -19.82
C PHE A 189 -11.37 8.31 -18.69
N LYS A 190 -12.07 9.40 -19.03
CA LYS A 190 -12.64 10.32 -18.03
C LYS A 190 -13.67 9.63 -17.13
N LEU A 191 -14.51 8.77 -17.69
CA LEU A 191 -15.48 8.00 -16.91
C LEU A 191 -14.80 7.06 -15.92
N THR A 192 -13.78 6.32 -16.38
CA THR A 192 -13.03 5.40 -15.54
C THR A 192 -12.30 6.15 -14.42
N CYS A 193 -11.66 7.29 -14.72
CA CYS A 193 -11.03 8.15 -13.72
C CYS A 193 -12.06 8.67 -12.69
N ALA A 194 -13.20 9.15 -13.14
CA ALA A 194 -14.25 9.66 -12.25
C ALA A 194 -14.78 8.56 -11.32
N LEU A 195 -15.07 7.36 -11.85
CA LEU A 195 -15.50 6.22 -11.06
C LEU A 195 -14.43 5.78 -10.04
N SER A 196 -13.15 5.80 -10.44
CA SER A 196 -12.04 5.49 -9.54
C SER A 196 -11.94 6.49 -8.40
N VAL A 197 -12.03 7.80 -8.68
CA VAL A 197 -12.00 8.85 -7.66
C VAL A 197 -13.18 8.74 -6.70
N VAL A 198 -14.38 8.51 -7.23
CA VAL A 198 -15.58 8.33 -6.39
C VAL A 198 -15.45 7.08 -5.51
N GLY A 199 -15.01 5.95 -6.07
CA GLY A 199 -14.79 4.72 -5.31
C GLY A 199 -13.76 4.90 -4.19
N MET A 200 -12.64 5.54 -4.49
CA MET A 200 -11.61 5.84 -3.49
C MET A 200 -12.11 6.82 -2.41
N ALA A 201 -12.90 7.82 -2.78
CA ALA A 201 -13.50 8.76 -1.84
C ALA A 201 -14.49 8.07 -0.88
N ILE A 202 -15.29 7.12 -1.38
CA ILE A 202 -16.20 6.32 -0.55
C ILE A 202 -15.39 5.47 0.43
N ILE A 203 -14.35 4.78 -0.03
CA ILE A 203 -13.51 3.95 0.83
C ILE A 203 -12.78 4.82 1.88
N PHE A 204 -12.26 5.97 1.47
CA PHE A 204 -11.67 6.93 2.40
C PHE A 204 -12.66 7.36 3.47
N PHE A 205 -13.87 7.74 3.08
CA PHE A 205 -14.92 8.13 4.02
C PHE A 205 -15.24 7.03 5.02
N ILE A 206 -15.34 5.77 4.56
CA ILE A 206 -15.56 4.62 5.44
C ILE A 206 -14.36 4.40 6.38
N ALA A 207 -13.13 4.53 5.87
CA ALA A 207 -11.91 4.28 6.64
C ALA A 207 -11.68 5.27 7.78
N VAL A 208 -12.21 6.49 7.70
CA VAL A 208 -12.08 7.51 8.74
C VAL A 208 -13.25 7.57 9.72
N GLN A 209 -14.24 6.67 9.59
CA GLN A 209 -15.35 6.58 10.56
C GLN A 209 -14.88 5.98 11.91
N PRO A 210 -15.59 6.27 13.02
CA PRO A 210 -15.29 5.64 14.29
C PRO A 210 -15.23 4.09 14.17
N PRO A 211 -14.29 3.41 14.80
CA PRO A 211 -13.32 3.90 15.80
C PRO A 211 -12.02 4.51 15.24
N ASN A 212 -11.92 4.78 13.94
CA ASN A 212 -10.70 5.20 13.24
C ASN A 212 -10.61 6.72 12.99
N ASP A 213 -11.44 7.52 13.62
CA ASP A 213 -11.52 8.99 13.48
C ASP A 213 -10.16 9.69 13.74
N ARG A 214 -9.31 9.12 14.60
CA ARG A 214 -7.96 9.64 14.89
C ARG A 214 -7.02 9.57 13.69
N VAL A 215 -7.24 8.64 12.78
CA VAL A 215 -6.44 8.50 11.55
C VAL A 215 -6.46 9.78 10.72
N LEU A 216 -7.62 10.46 10.66
CA LEU A 216 -7.76 11.70 9.91
C LEU A 216 -6.81 12.79 10.42
N TRP A 217 -6.71 12.98 11.73
CA TRP A 217 -5.83 14.00 12.33
C TRP A 217 -4.36 13.70 12.10
N ILE A 218 -3.96 12.42 12.12
CA ILE A 218 -2.59 12.00 11.85
C ILE A 218 -2.24 12.25 10.38
N VAL A 219 -3.15 11.93 9.47
CA VAL A 219 -2.96 12.19 8.03
C VAL A 219 -2.83 13.70 7.77
N ILE A 220 -3.71 14.52 8.33
CA ILE A 220 -3.63 15.97 8.20
C ILE A 220 -2.29 16.50 8.75
N GLY A 221 -1.89 16.06 9.95
CA GLY A 221 -0.62 16.44 10.55
C GLY A 221 0.58 16.09 9.69
N PHE A 222 0.58 14.90 9.10
CA PHE A 222 1.65 14.47 8.21
C PHE A 222 1.67 15.25 6.88
N LEU A 223 0.51 15.55 6.29
CA LEU A 223 0.42 16.38 5.09
C LEU A 223 0.92 17.80 5.34
N VAL A 224 0.58 18.38 6.48
CA VAL A 224 1.08 19.71 6.89
C VAL A 224 2.60 19.67 7.08
N LEU A 225 3.13 18.64 7.77
CA LEU A 225 4.57 18.48 7.96
C LEU A 225 5.31 18.34 6.61
N THR A 226 4.78 17.52 5.70
CA THR A 226 5.36 17.35 4.35
C THR A 226 5.31 18.64 3.55
N ALA A 227 4.24 19.40 3.65
CA ALA A 227 4.14 20.71 2.99
C ALA A 227 5.17 21.72 3.57
N ILE A 228 5.32 21.76 4.88
CA ILE A 228 6.35 22.62 5.53
C ILE A 228 7.74 22.23 5.04
N LEU A 229 8.07 20.92 5.02
CA LEU A 229 9.38 20.45 4.57
C LEU A 229 9.63 20.70 3.08
N TRP A 230 8.58 20.78 2.28
CA TRP A 230 8.68 21.06 0.84
C TRP A 230 8.98 22.53 0.56
N PHE A 231 8.48 23.45 1.39
CA PHE A 231 8.65 24.88 1.21
C PHE A 231 9.78 25.49 2.07
N ALA A 232 10.41 24.70 2.95
CA ALA A 232 11.58 25.10 3.74
C ALA A 232 12.88 24.87 2.97
#